data_aa6e88076978d24425bc9af7e869b038
#
_entry.id   aa6e88076978d24425bc9af7e869b038
#
_cell.length_a   1.000
_cell.length_b   1.000
_cell.length_c   1.000
_cell.angle_alpha   90.00
_cell.angle_beta   90.00
_cell.angle_gamma   90.00
#
_symmetry.space_group_name_H-M   'P 1'
#
loop_
_entity.id
_entity.type
_entity.pdbx_description
1 polymer ?
#
loop_
_entity_poly.entity_id
_entity_poly.type
_entity_poly.pdbx_seq_one_letter_code
_entity_poly.pdbx_strand_id
1 'polypeptide(L)'
;MSGPVEIESVTQWNETLRSATAAGQTVFVDFHAVWCGPCKQIAPFFAQFVQKNPQAIFVRVDVDAQKAIASKYRISAMPTFIVIKAGKQVDFLQGADPRGLATLIARHAARVVPLSAEAETAKEEGNKHFASGDYTPAVEAYTTAISHTPESPQLYANRALAYLRLGGKENLPKALADAVKATELDERWGKGWARLGDVMLAIGEDETDPEGVKKMLSAAQESFENAVGLLEGSPSQQTG
;
A
#
# COMPACT_ATOMS: atom_id res chain seq x y z
N MET A 1 3.10 21.18 -13.57
CA MET A 1 3.46 20.10 -12.61
C MET A 1 2.85 20.51 -11.27
N SER A 2 1.85 19.78 -10.79
CA SER A 2 1.22 20.11 -9.51
C SER A 2 2.10 19.61 -8.37
N GLY A 3 2.50 20.51 -7.48
CA GLY A 3 3.15 20.17 -6.22
C GLY A 3 2.14 19.76 -5.15
N PRO A 4 2.59 19.53 -3.90
CA PRO A 4 1.69 19.32 -2.77
C PRO A 4 0.79 20.56 -2.56
N VAL A 5 -0.44 20.33 -2.13
CA VAL A 5 -1.43 21.40 -1.91
C VAL A 5 -1.14 22.09 -0.58
N GLU A 6 -0.99 23.43 -0.58
CA GLU A 6 -0.91 24.21 0.66
C GLU A 6 -2.29 24.32 1.30
N ILE A 7 -2.39 24.05 2.58
CA ILE A 7 -3.65 24.17 3.35
C ILE A 7 -3.76 25.58 3.90
N GLU A 8 -4.73 26.31 3.39
CA GLU A 8 -4.95 27.74 3.72
C GLU A 8 -6.02 27.95 4.81
N SER A 9 -6.80 26.91 5.15
CA SER A 9 -7.85 27.02 6.17
C SER A 9 -8.21 25.68 6.81
N VAL A 10 -8.80 25.74 8.01
CA VAL A 10 -9.36 24.56 8.71
C VAL A 10 -10.52 23.94 7.90
N THR A 11 -11.27 24.73 7.17
CA THR A 11 -12.35 24.24 6.30
C THR A 11 -11.78 23.37 5.19
N GLN A 12 -10.80 23.87 4.43
CA GLN A 12 -10.10 23.13 3.38
C GLN A 12 -9.45 21.84 3.93
N TRP A 13 -8.82 21.92 5.11
CA TRP A 13 -8.28 20.74 5.81
C TRP A 13 -9.33 19.66 6.03
N ASN A 14 -10.48 20.03 6.60
CA ASN A 14 -11.56 19.10 6.90
C ASN A 14 -12.19 18.49 5.63
N GLU A 15 -12.30 19.28 4.57
CA GLU A 15 -12.80 18.82 3.26
C GLU A 15 -11.82 17.84 2.63
N THR A 16 -10.51 18.14 2.65
CA THR A 16 -9.46 17.25 2.16
C THR A 16 -9.51 15.89 2.87
N LEU A 17 -9.58 15.88 4.20
CA LEU A 17 -9.65 14.63 4.97
C LEU A 17 -10.94 13.84 4.72
N ARG A 18 -12.08 14.52 4.56
CA ARG A 18 -13.37 13.88 4.22
C ARG A 18 -13.33 13.23 2.86
N SER A 19 -12.88 13.98 1.85
CA SER A 19 -12.74 13.50 0.47
C SER A 19 -11.77 12.32 0.40
N ALA A 20 -10.59 12.44 1.03
CA ALA A 20 -9.61 11.37 1.11
C ALA A 20 -10.19 10.10 1.75
N THR A 21 -10.94 10.24 2.84
CA THR A 21 -11.56 9.11 3.54
C THR A 21 -12.60 8.42 2.66
N ALA A 22 -13.46 9.18 1.99
CA ALA A 22 -14.47 8.64 1.08
C ALA A 22 -13.84 7.92 -0.13
N ALA A 23 -12.71 8.42 -0.63
CA ALA A 23 -11.96 7.81 -1.73
C ALA A 23 -10.97 6.71 -1.29
N GLY A 24 -10.87 6.40 0.00
CA GLY A 24 -9.89 5.44 0.52
C GLY A 24 -8.43 5.86 0.32
N GLN A 25 -8.16 7.17 0.16
CA GLN A 25 -6.84 7.69 -0.11
C GLN A 25 -6.05 7.97 1.18
N THR A 26 -4.75 7.75 1.11
CA THR A 26 -3.81 8.17 2.16
C THR A 26 -3.48 9.65 1.99
N VAL A 27 -3.46 10.42 3.08
CA VAL A 27 -3.00 11.81 3.11
C VAL A 27 -1.63 11.88 3.78
N PHE A 28 -0.65 12.42 3.06
CA PHE A 28 0.68 12.76 3.57
C PHE A 28 0.73 14.26 3.83
N VAL A 29 1.12 14.65 5.01
CA VAL A 29 1.14 16.04 5.46
C VAL A 29 2.55 16.46 5.84
N ASP A 30 3.05 17.55 5.24
CA ASP A 30 4.28 18.24 5.63
C ASP A 30 3.94 19.44 6.52
N PHE A 31 4.18 19.35 7.82
CA PHE A 31 4.11 20.47 8.75
C PHE A 31 5.41 21.25 8.70
N HIS A 32 5.34 22.50 8.24
CA HIS A 32 6.48 23.36 8.01
C HIS A 32 6.26 24.77 8.56
N ALA A 33 7.30 25.61 8.48
CA ALA A 33 7.20 27.05 8.68
C ALA A 33 8.09 27.77 7.65
N VAL A 34 7.72 29.00 7.28
CA VAL A 34 8.46 29.78 6.27
C VAL A 34 9.91 30.11 6.68
N TRP A 35 10.18 30.24 7.95
CA TRP A 35 11.52 30.50 8.52
C TRP A 35 12.36 29.23 8.74
N CYS A 36 11.78 28.05 8.59
CA CYS A 36 12.42 26.77 8.87
C CYS A 36 13.38 26.38 7.73
N GLY A 37 14.68 26.47 7.96
CA GLY A 37 15.74 26.09 7.00
C GLY A 37 15.69 24.62 6.60
N PRO A 38 15.66 23.66 7.54
CA PRO A 38 15.54 22.23 7.22
C PRO A 38 14.27 21.89 6.44
N CYS A 39 13.14 22.59 6.67
CA CYS A 39 11.91 22.40 5.89
C CYS A 39 12.12 22.75 4.41
N LYS A 40 12.84 23.85 4.12
CA LYS A 40 13.17 24.27 2.75
C LYS A 40 14.05 23.24 2.03
N GLN A 41 14.95 22.58 2.75
CA GLN A 41 15.84 21.56 2.18
C GLN A 41 15.09 20.29 1.79
N ILE A 42 14.11 19.84 2.59
CA ILE A 42 13.38 18.60 2.33
C ILE A 42 12.15 18.77 1.43
N ALA A 43 11.62 20.00 1.31
CA ALA A 43 10.42 20.28 0.50
C ALA A 43 10.51 19.78 -0.96
N PRO A 44 11.64 19.90 -1.68
CA PRO A 44 11.76 19.35 -3.03
C PRO A 44 11.62 17.82 -3.07
N PHE A 45 12.11 17.12 -2.06
CA PHE A 45 11.96 15.66 -1.96
C PHE A 45 10.49 15.28 -1.74
N PHE A 46 9.78 15.96 -0.84
CA PHE A 46 8.37 15.75 -0.61
C PHE A 46 7.55 16.00 -1.89
N ALA A 47 7.85 17.08 -2.63
CA ALA A 47 7.18 17.41 -3.87
C ALA A 47 7.36 16.35 -4.98
N GLN A 48 8.51 15.66 -5.05
CA GLN A 48 8.74 14.60 -6.02
C GLN A 48 7.80 13.40 -5.83
N PHE A 49 7.35 13.15 -4.59
CA PHE A 49 6.45 12.03 -4.31
C PHE A 49 5.02 12.27 -4.79
N VAL A 50 4.58 13.49 -5.02
CA VAL A 50 3.26 13.82 -5.56
C VAL A 50 3.03 13.12 -6.91
N GLN A 51 3.99 13.25 -7.82
CA GLN A 51 3.90 12.66 -9.15
C GLN A 51 4.01 11.14 -9.14
N LYS A 52 4.83 10.61 -8.22
CA LYS A 52 5.07 9.17 -8.09
C LYS A 52 3.92 8.44 -7.39
N ASN A 53 2.99 9.16 -6.76
CA ASN A 53 1.92 8.58 -5.94
C ASN A 53 0.57 9.28 -6.24
N PRO A 54 0.06 9.23 -7.49
CA PRO A 54 -1.18 9.93 -7.87
C PRO A 54 -2.42 9.42 -7.12
N GLN A 55 -2.33 8.24 -6.50
CA GLN A 55 -3.38 7.64 -5.68
C GLN A 55 -3.45 8.22 -4.26
N ALA A 56 -2.46 9.00 -3.83
CA ALA A 56 -2.39 9.61 -2.49
C ALA A 56 -2.50 11.13 -2.58
N ILE A 57 -2.89 11.74 -1.47
CA ILE A 57 -2.98 13.20 -1.34
C ILE A 57 -1.77 13.71 -0.57
N PHE A 58 -1.10 14.73 -1.11
CA PHE A 58 0.04 15.38 -0.48
C PHE A 58 -0.32 16.83 -0.17
N VAL A 59 -0.25 17.20 1.09
CA VAL A 59 -0.56 18.55 1.55
C VAL A 59 0.56 19.10 2.42
N ARG A 60 0.63 20.42 2.48
CA ARG A 60 1.53 21.16 3.38
C ARG A 60 0.71 22.03 4.30
N VAL A 61 1.18 22.19 5.52
CA VAL A 61 0.54 22.99 6.56
C VAL A 61 1.60 23.89 7.20
N ASP A 62 1.48 25.19 7.00
CA ASP A 62 2.29 26.18 7.74
C ASP A 62 1.77 26.24 9.19
N VAL A 63 2.63 25.86 10.16
CA VAL A 63 2.23 25.77 11.57
C VAL A 63 1.93 27.14 12.19
N ASP A 64 2.52 28.22 11.66
CA ASP A 64 2.26 29.58 12.14
C ASP A 64 0.92 30.12 11.61
N ALA A 65 0.59 29.81 10.37
CA ALA A 65 -0.69 30.18 9.75
C ALA A 65 -1.84 29.30 10.24
N GLN A 66 -1.62 27.99 10.41
CA GLN A 66 -2.64 27.02 10.76
C GLN A 66 -2.46 26.43 12.17
N LYS A 67 -2.34 27.30 13.16
CA LYS A 67 -2.08 26.95 14.59
C LYS A 67 -3.09 25.91 15.13
N ALA A 68 -4.35 25.98 14.76
CA ALA A 68 -5.37 25.06 15.21
C ALA A 68 -5.12 23.62 14.70
N ILE A 69 -4.66 23.47 13.45
CA ILE A 69 -4.32 22.18 12.86
C ILE A 69 -3.04 21.65 13.52
N ALA A 70 -1.97 22.47 13.60
CA ALA A 70 -0.71 22.09 14.23
C ALA A 70 -0.91 21.65 15.70
N SER A 71 -1.72 22.36 16.46
CA SER A 71 -2.06 22.03 17.85
C SER A 71 -2.82 20.70 17.98
N LYS A 72 -3.80 20.44 17.09
CA LYS A 72 -4.54 19.17 17.05
C LYS A 72 -3.61 17.97 16.93
N TYR A 73 -2.56 18.07 16.11
CA TYR A 73 -1.59 17.00 15.90
C TYR A 73 -0.35 17.12 16.80
N ARG A 74 -0.35 18.06 17.75
CA ARG A 74 0.73 18.27 18.74
C ARG A 74 2.10 18.46 18.08
N ILE A 75 2.14 19.23 16.99
CA ILE A 75 3.39 19.49 16.28
C ILE A 75 4.29 20.39 17.14
N SER A 76 5.46 19.88 17.53
CA SER A 76 6.43 20.55 18.41
C SER A 76 7.75 20.86 17.73
N ALA A 77 8.00 20.30 16.55
CA ALA A 77 9.21 20.55 15.77
C ALA A 77 8.90 20.49 14.27
N MET A 78 9.71 21.17 13.45
CA MET A 78 9.57 21.19 11.98
C MET A 78 10.89 20.80 11.30
N PRO A 79 10.83 20.09 10.15
CA PRO A 79 9.62 19.54 9.57
C PRO A 79 9.09 18.34 10.37
N THR A 80 7.78 18.13 10.38
CA THR A 80 7.13 16.89 10.83
C THR A 80 6.19 16.43 9.73
N PHE A 81 6.35 15.17 9.31
CA PHE A 81 5.48 14.52 8.34
C PHE A 81 4.53 13.59 9.08
N ILE A 82 3.24 13.67 8.81
CA ILE A 82 2.27 12.71 9.32
C ILE A 82 1.55 12.01 8.18
N VAL A 83 1.11 10.79 8.46
CA VAL A 83 0.29 9.98 7.56
C VAL A 83 -1.09 9.82 8.15
N ILE A 84 -2.13 10.13 7.35
CA ILE A 84 -3.53 10.02 7.76
C ILE A 84 -4.23 9.03 6.83
N LYS A 85 -4.88 8.02 7.42
CA LYS A 85 -5.76 7.05 6.73
C LYS A 85 -7.11 7.00 7.45
N ALA A 86 -8.19 7.00 6.68
CA ALA A 86 -9.56 7.00 7.22
C ALA A 86 -9.77 8.05 8.34
N GLY A 87 -9.22 9.26 8.15
CA GLY A 87 -9.33 10.38 9.07
C GLY A 87 -8.48 10.27 10.36
N LYS A 88 -7.67 9.21 10.52
CA LYS A 88 -6.82 8.98 11.68
C LYS A 88 -5.33 9.07 11.32
N GLN A 89 -4.53 9.72 12.17
CA GLN A 89 -3.08 9.62 12.07
C GLN A 89 -2.64 8.19 12.35
N VAL A 90 -1.89 7.59 11.43
CA VAL A 90 -1.41 6.21 11.51
C VAL A 90 0.10 6.10 11.65
N ASP A 91 0.85 7.14 11.24
CA ASP A 91 2.31 7.16 11.33
C ASP A 91 2.84 8.60 11.30
N PHE A 92 4.12 8.80 11.62
CA PHE A 92 4.77 10.11 11.52
C PHE A 92 6.30 9.98 11.39
N LEU A 93 6.93 11.03 10.88
CA LEU A 93 8.37 11.24 10.85
C LEU A 93 8.66 12.67 11.29
N GLN A 94 9.59 12.86 12.23
CA GLN A 94 10.06 14.17 12.67
C GLN A 94 11.49 14.42 12.16
N GLY A 95 11.73 15.61 11.63
CA GLY A 95 13.02 16.00 11.10
C GLY A 95 13.17 15.89 9.58
N ALA A 96 14.21 16.54 9.05
CA ALA A 96 14.51 16.58 7.62
C ALA A 96 15.37 15.38 7.20
N ASP A 97 14.79 14.18 7.25
CA ASP A 97 15.42 12.94 6.80
C ASP A 97 14.80 12.47 5.46
N PRO A 98 15.49 12.62 4.32
CA PRO A 98 14.98 12.19 3.02
C PRO A 98 14.77 10.67 2.92
N ARG A 99 15.61 9.86 3.58
CA ARG A 99 15.47 8.40 3.57
C ARG A 99 14.28 7.95 4.40
N GLY A 100 14.15 8.47 5.62
CA GLY A 100 13.00 8.23 6.47
C GLY A 100 11.69 8.67 5.81
N LEU A 101 11.69 9.81 5.10
CA LEU A 101 10.52 10.28 4.34
C LEU A 101 10.16 9.33 3.18
N ALA A 102 11.14 8.87 2.42
CA ALA A 102 10.91 7.88 1.35
C ALA A 102 10.31 6.59 1.92
N THR A 103 10.85 6.09 3.04
CA THR A 103 10.36 4.93 3.77
C THR A 103 8.92 5.10 4.25
N LEU A 104 8.62 6.25 4.89
CA LEU A 104 7.27 6.58 5.37
C LEU A 104 6.25 6.55 4.22
N ILE A 105 6.60 7.19 3.09
CA ILE A 105 5.73 7.27 1.92
C ILE A 105 5.57 5.89 1.28
N ALA A 106 6.65 5.13 1.07
CA ALA A 106 6.59 3.79 0.49
C ALA A 106 5.70 2.85 1.30
N ARG A 107 5.80 2.89 2.64
CA ARG A 107 4.98 2.09 3.55
C ARG A 107 3.49 2.39 3.46
N HIS A 108 3.12 3.62 3.17
CA HIS A 108 1.74 4.08 3.29
C HIS A 108 1.08 4.51 1.97
N ALA A 109 1.83 4.64 0.87
CA ALA A 109 1.31 5.07 -0.42
C ALA A 109 0.56 3.98 -1.20
N ALA A 110 0.55 2.72 -0.70
CA ALA A 110 -0.23 1.65 -1.28
C ALA A 110 -1.70 2.07 -1.45
N ARG A 111 -2.27 1.82 -2.62
CA ARG A 111 -3.64 2.18 -2.97
C ARG A 111 -4.61 1.38 -2.10
N VAL A 112 -5.38 2.06 -1.25
CA VAL A 112 -6.55 1.45 -0.62
C VAL A 112 -7.71 1.58 -1.61
N VAL A 113 -8.08 0.49 -2.26
CA VAL A 113 -9.29 0.42 -3.09
C VAL A 113 -10.45 0.16 -2.14
N PRO A 114 -11.40 1.14 -1.97
CA PRO A 114 -12.58 0.89 -1.16
C PRO A 114 -13.41 -0.19 -1.84
N LEU A 115 -13.78 -1.21 -1.08
CA LEU A 115 -14.67 -2.26 -1.57
C LEU A 115 -16.12 -1.74 -1.60
N SER A 116 -16.91 -2.20 -2.58
CA SER A 116 -18.35 -2.02 -2.51
C SER A 116 -18.92 -2.80 -1.30
N ALA A 117 -20.13 -2.47 -0.86
CA ALA A 117 -20.76 -3.17 0.28
C ALA A 117 -20.92 -4.67 -0.01
N GLU A 118 -21.24 -5.01 -1.24
CA GLU A 118 -21.38 -6.40 -1.71
C GLU A 118 -20.02 -7.11 -1.72
N ALA A 119 -18.96 -6.41 -2.20
CA ALA A 119 -17.60 -6.96 -2.18
C ALA A 119 -17.08 -7.17 -0.76
N GLU A 120 -17.37 -6.25 0.17
CA GLU A 120 -16.98 -6.37 1.57
C GLU A 120 -17.67 -7.58 2.21
N THR A 121 -18.99 -7.74 2.02
CA THR A 121 -19.77 -8.89 2.52
C THR A 121 -19.21 -10.20 1.99
N ALA A 122 -19.00 -10.30 0.69
CA ALA A 122 -18.45 -11.52 0.07
C ALA A 122 -17.01 -11.82 0.53
N LYS A 123 -16.17 -10.79 0.72
CA LYS A 123 -14.82 -10.95 1.28
C LYS A 123 -14.86 -11.49 2.71
N GLU A 124 -15.77 -10.97 3.55
CA GLU A 124 -15.93 -11.44 4.93
C GLU A 124 -16.38 -12.90 4.98
N GLU A 125 -17.29 -13.29 4.09
CA GLU A 125 -17.71 -14.68 3.94
C GLU A 125 -16.55 -15.58 3.50
N GLY A 126 -15.77 -15.14 2.49
CA GLY A 126 -14.54 -15.82 2.08
C GLY A 126 -13.53 -15.99 3.20
N ASN A 127 -13.34 -14.95 4.03
CA ASN A 127 -12.44 -15.01 5.20
C ASN A 127 -12.94 -16.02 6.24
N LYS A 128 -14.24 -16.15 6.47
CA LYS A 128 -14.83 -17.14 7.40
C LYS A 128 -14.56 -18.55 6.90
N HIS A 129 -14.88 -18.84 5.64
CA HIS A 129 -14.60 -20.13 5.03
C HIS A 129 -13.11 -20.48 5.04
N PHE A 130 -12.27 -19.53 4.71
CA PHE A 130 -10.81 -19.70 4.76
C PHE A 130 -10.31 -20.06 6.17
N ALA A 131 -10.81 -19.38 7.19
CA ALA A 131 -10.45 -19.61 8.59
C ALA A 131 -10.94 -20.99 9.09
N SER A 132 -12.04 -21.51 8.54
CA SER A 132 -12.57 -22.86 8.81
C SER A 132 -11.87 -23.97 8.04
N GLY A 133 -10.97 -23.64 7.10
CA GLY A 133 -10.32 -24.61 6.21
C GLY A 133 -11.15 -25.00 5.00
N ASP A 134 -12.29 -24.38 4.77
CA ASP A 134 -13.21 -24.63 3.67
C ASP A 134 -12.78 -23.82 2.43
N TYR A 135 -11.68 -24.22 1.78
CA TYR A 135 -11.02 -23.40 0.77
C TYR A 135 -11.82 -23.28 -0.54
N THR A 136 -12.61 -24.29 -0.93
CA THR A 136 -13.46 -24.20 -2.12
C THR A 136 -14.52 -23.10 -2.00
N PRO A 137 -15.37 -23.07 -0.96
CA PRO A 137 -16.31 -21.95 -0.77
C PRO A 137 -15.58 -20.61 -0.51
N ALA A 138 -14.37 -20.61 0.06
CA ALA A 138 -13.59 -19.39 0.18
C ALA A 138 -13.22 -18.80 -1.20
N VAL A 139 -12.79 -19.63 -2.15
CA VAL A 139 -12.51 -19.23 -3.55
C VAL A 139 -13.77 -18.68 -4.23
N GLU A 140 -14.92 -19.29 -4.03
CA GLU A 140 -16.20 -18.83 -4.60
C GLU A 140 -16.59 -17.46 -4.05
N ALA A 141 -16.51 -17.29 -2.75
CA ALA A 141 -16.82 -16.02 -2.08
C ALA A 141 -15.86 -14.89 -2.51
N TYR A 142 -14.55 -15.15 -2.58
CA TYR A 142 -13.60 -14.15 -3.10
C TYR A 142 -13.82 -13.86 -4.60
N THR A 143 -14.28 -14.83 -5.38
CA THR A 143 -14.64 -14.62 -6.80
C THR A 143 -15.83 -13.68 -6.90
N THR A 144 -16.83 -13.86 -6.06
CA THR A 144 -17.98 -12.95 -5.94
C THR A 144 -17.51 -11.54 -5.54
N ALA A 145 -16.64 -11.41 -4.54
CA ALA A 145 -16.09 -10.14 -4.13
C ALA A 145 -15.33 -9.42 -5.27
N ILE A 146 -14.51 -10.15 -6.04
CA ILE A 146 -13.79 -9.64 -7.21
C ILE A 146 -14.76 -9.15 -8.30
N SER A 147 -15.88 -9.82 -8.52
CA SER A 147 -16.86 -9.37 -9.51
C SER A 147 -17.46 -8.00 -9.18
N HIS A 148 -17.56 -7.65 -7.90
CA HIS A 148 -18.05 -6.36 -7.42
C HIS A 148 -16.97 -5.28 -7.30
N THR A 149 -15.71 -5.66 -7.07
CA THR A 149 -14.59 -4.70 -6.99
C THR A 149 -13.32 -5.29 -7.63
N PRO A 150 -13.26 -5.36 -8.97
CA PRO A 150 -12.19 -6.03 -9.72
C PRO A 150 -10.83 -5.33 -9.65
N GLU A 151 -10.77 -4.09 -9.17
CA GLU A 151 -9.54 -3.33 -9.00
C GLU A 151 -8.88 -3.49 -7.62
N SER A 152 -9.42 -4.34 -6.75
CA SER A 152 -8.87 -4.55 -5.41
C SER A 152 -7.75 -5.61 -5.40
N PRO A 153 -6.48 -5.25 -5.19
CA PRO A 153 -5.38 -6.22 -5.13
C PRO A 153 -5.53 -7.22 -3.99
N GLN A 154 -6.19 -6.79 -2.89
CA GLN A 154 -6.40 -7.64 -1.71
C GLN A 154 -7.27 -8.86 -2.01
N LEU A 155 -8.29 -8.71 -2.84
CA LEU A 155 -9.21 -9.79 -3.17
C LEU A 155 -8.51 -10.89 -3.97
N TYR A 156 -7.69 -10.50 -4.95
CA TYR A 156 -6.88 -11.44 -5.73
C TYR A 156 -5.85 -12.16 -4.85
N ALA A 157 -5.13 -11.43 -3.99
CA ALA A 157 -4.16 -12.04 -3.08
C ALA A 157 -4.81 -13.02 -2.09
N ASN A 158 -6.02 -12.73 -1.61
CA ASN A 158 -6.77 -13.64 -0.76
C ASN A 158 -7.21 -14.89 -1.51
N ARG A 159 -7.71 -14.75 -2.76
CA ARG A 159 -8.09 -15.89 -3.59
C ARG A 159 -6.89 -16.73 -4.00
N ALA A 160 -5.75 -16.10 -4.31
CA ALA A 160 -4.48 -16.78 -4.55
C ALA A 160 -4.09 -17.68 -3.37
N LEU A 161 -4.20 -17.14 -2.14
CA LEU A 161 -3.93 -17.92 -0.94
C LEU A 161 -4.92 -19.08 -0.77
N ALA A 162 -6.20 -18.86 -1.06
CA ALA A 162 -7.20 -19.92 -1.00
C ALA A 162 -6.90 -21.04 -2.00
N TYR A 163 -6.49 -20.73 -3.23
CA TYR A 163 -6.02 -21.71 -4.20
C TYR A 163 -4.79 -22.49 -3.72
N LEU A 164 -3.81 -21.82 -3.12
CA LEU A 164 -2.63 -22.47 -2.52
C LEU A 164 -3.03 -23.47 -1.42
N ARG A 165 -3.94 -23.06 -0.54
CA ARG A 165 -4.41 -23.90 0.57
C ARG A 165 -5.29 -25.06 0.10
N LEU A 166 -6.04 -24.87 -0.98
CA LEU A 166 -6.82 -25.91 -1.62
C LEU A 166 -5.92 -27.01 -2.19
N GLY A 167 -4.69 -26.63 -2.61
CA GLY A 167 -3.73 -27.56 -3.19
C GLY A 167 -4.13 -28.06 -4.58
N GLY A 168 -3.37 -29.04 -5.06
CA GLY A 168 -3.57 -29.62 -6.40
C GLY A 168 -2.89 -28.83 -7.52
N LYS A 169 -2.29 -29.57 -8.47
CA LYS A 169 -1.53 -28.97 -9.60
C LYS A 169 -2.38 -28.04 -10.47
N GLU A 170 -3.67 -28.28 -10.56
CA GLU A 170 -4.63 -27.47 -11.32
C GLU A 170 -4.92 -26.10 -10.68
N ASN A 171 -4.60 -25.92 -9.38
CA ASN A 171 -4.84 -24.66 -8.66
C ASN A 171 -3.62 -23.75 -8.65
N LEU A 172 -2.40 -24.27 -8.83
CA LEU A 172 -1.18 -23.47 -8.87
C LEU A 172 -1.17 -22.40 -9.98
N PRO A 173 -1.57 -22.68 -11.23
CA PRO A 173 -1.67 -21.65 -12.27
C PRO A 173 -2.71 -20.56 -11.94
N LYS A 174 -3.82 -20.92 -11.26
CA LYS A 174 -4.86 -19.97 -10.84
C LYS A 174 -4.32 -19.06 -9.71
N ALA A 175 -3.63 -19.67 -8.74
CA ALA A 175 -2.98 -18.91 -7.68
C ALA A 175 -1.94 -17.93 -8.24
N LEU A 176 -1.14 -18.37 -9.24
CA LEU A 176 -0.14 -17.51 -9.88
C LEU A 176 -0.79 -16.34 -10.62
N ALA A 177 -1.82 -16.60 -11.41
CA ALA A 177 -2.53 -15.56 -12.13
C ALA A 177 -3.10 -14.49 -11.18
N ASP A 178 -3.67 -14.91 -10.06
CA ASP A 178 -4.21 -14.01 -9.03
C ASP A 178 -3.10 -13.23 -8.30
N ALA A 179 -1.99 -13.89 -7.94
CA ALA A 179 -0.88 -13.23 -7.27
C ALA A 179 -0.20 -12.18 -8.18
N VAL A 180 0.00 -12.51 -9.47
CA VAL A 180 0.47 -11.55 -10.47
C VAL A 180 -0.51 -10.38 -10.60
N LYS A 181 -1.81 -10.67 -10.71
CA LYS A 181 -2.84 -9.63 -10.80
C LYS A 181 -2.84 -8.69 -9.61
N ALA A 182 -2.61 -9.21 -8.41
CA ALA A 182 -2.50 -8.40 -7.20
C ALA A 182 -1.30 -7.42 -7.26
N THR A 183 -0.14 -7.85 -7.77
CA THR A 183 1.03 -6.97 -7.94
C THR A 183 0.87 -5.98 -9.09
N GLU A 184 0.21 -6.35 -10.20
CA GLU A 184 -0.14 -5.41 -11.28
C GLU A 184 -1.08 -4.29 -10.82
N LEU A 185 -2.07 -4.61 -9.96
CA LEU A 185 -3.02 -3.64 -9.44
C LEU A 185 -2.39 -2.67 -8.44
N ASP A 186 -1.39 -3.11 -7.68
CA ASP A 186 -0.61 -2.27 -6.77
C ASP A 186 0.83 -2.79 -6.61
N GLU A 187 1.73 -2.31 -7.46
CA GLU A 187 3.17 -2.64 -7.44
C GLU A 187 3.86 -2.26 -6.12
N ARG A 188 3.25 -1.41 -5.30
CA ARG A 188 3.80 -0.94 -4.02
C ARG A 188 3.22 -1.68 -2.82
N TRP A 189 2.35 -2.61 -3.05
CA TRP A 189 1.76 -3.38 -1.97
C TRP A 189 2.61 -4.61 -1.62
N GLY A 190 3.52 -4.47 -0.63
CA GLY A 190 4.45 -5.52 -0.24
C GLY A 190 3.80 -6.87 0.07
N LYS A 191 2.55 -6.89 0.58
CA LYS A 191 1.81 -8.15 0.77
C LYS A 191 1.42 -8.85 -0.54
N GLY A 192 1.22 -8.10 -1.63
CA GLY A 192 1.01 -8.66 -2.97
C GLY A 192 2.25 -9.41 -3.44
N TRP A 193 3.41 -8.78 -3.30
CA TRP A 193 4.71 -9.39 -3.63
C TRP A 193 5.03 -10.61 -2.77
N ALA A 194 4.75 -10.54 -1.45
CA ALA A 194 4.90 -11.70 -0.56
C ALA A 194 4.02 -12.87 -1.01
N ARG A 195 2.76 -12.59 -1.42
CA ARG A 195 1.87 -13.62 -1.96
C ARG A 195 2.39 -14.24 -3.24
N LEU A 196 2.96 -13.43 -4.14
CA LEU A 196 3.59 -13.93 -5.37
C LEU A 196 4.76 -14.84 -5.06
N GLY A 197 5.61 -14.45 -4.09
CA GLY A 197 6.70 -15.30 -3.60
C GLY A 197 6.23 -16.66 -3.06
N ASP A 198 5.18 -16.66 -2.21
CA ASP A 198 4.57 -17.89 -1.68
C ASP A 198 4.11 -18.85 -2.79
N VAL A 199 3.47 -18.29 -3.83
CA VAL A 199 2.98 -19.09 -4.98
C VAL A 199 4.14 -19.65 -5.79
N MET A 200 5.16 -18.86 -6.06
CA MET A 200 6.33 -19.29 -6.81
C MET A 200 7.12 -20.40 -6.08
N LEU A 201 7.21 -20.33 -4.74
CA LEU A 201 7.77 -21.41 -3.94
C LEU A 201 6.96 -22.70 -4.11
N ALA A 202 5.63 -22.63 -3.99
CA ALA A 202 4.78 -23.81 -4.14
C ALA A 202 4.86 -24.44 -5.54
N ILE A 203 5.02 -23.61 -6.59
CA ILE A 203 5.27 -24.12 -7.96
C ILE A 203 6.65 -24.81 -8.04
N GLY A 204 7.67 -24.21 -7.43
CA GLY A 204 9.02 -24.80 -7.40
C GLY A 204 9.09 -26.13 -6.66
N GLU A 205 8.28 -26.31 -5.60
CA GLU A 205 8.16 -27.59 -4.88
C GLU A 205 7.50 -28.70 -5.71
N ASP A 206 6.63 -28.33 -6.64
CA ASP A 206 5.94 -29.29 -7.55
C ASP A 206 6.69 -29.51 -8.88
N GLU A 207 7.72 -28.72 -9.17
CA GLU A 207 8.55 -28.81 -10.38
C GLU A 207 9.58 -29.95 -10.23
N THR A 208 9.76 -30.72 -11.28
CA THR A 208 10.70 -31.86 -11.30
C THR A 208 12.01 -31.60 -12.06
N ASP A 209 11.98 -30.58 -12.94
CA ASP A 209 13.18 -30.17 -13.67
C ASP A 209 14.06 -29.26 -12.80
N PRO A 210 15.35 -29.58 -12.57
CA PRO A 210 16.24 -28.77 -11.73
C PRO A 210 16.40 -27.31 -12.16
N GLU A 211 16.39 -27.03 -13.46
CA GLU A 211 16.44 -25.66 -13.97
C GLU A 211 15.12 -24.91 -13.73
N GLY A 212 13.97 -25.61 -13.86
CA GLY A 212 12.67 -25.08 -13.51
C GLY A 212 12.58 -24.74 -12.03
N VAL A 213 13.03 -25.63 -11.14
CA VAL A 213 13.12 -25.40 -9.69
C VAL A 213 13.94 -24.16 -9.39
N LYS A 214 15.16 -24.07 -9.95
CA LYS A 214 16.07 -22.94 -9.75
C LYS A 214 15.44 -21.62 -10.19
N LYS A 215 14.76 -21.60 -11.34
CA LYS A 215 14.07 -20.44 -11.86
C LYS A 215 12.95 -19.98 -10.93
N MET A 216 12.14 -20.91 -10.42
CA MET A 216 11.04 -20.58 -9.50
C MET A 216 11.56 -20.07 -8.16
N LEU A 217 12.60 -20.69 -7.60
CA LEU A 217 13.23 -20.23 -6.36
C LEU A 217 13.83 -18.82 -6.51
N SER A 218 14.50 -18.53 -7.65
CA SER A 218 15.02 -17.19 -7.93
C SER A 218 13.90 -16.14 -8.02
N ALA A 219 12.81 -16.45 -8.72
CA ALA A 219 11.66 -15.56 -8.84
C ALA A 219 10.92 -15.35 -7.50
N ALA A 220 10.84 -16.39 -6.67
CA ALA A 220 10.31 -16.29 -5.31
C ALA A 220 11.18 -15.37 -4.44
N GLN A 221 12.50 -15.54 -4.49
CA GLN A 221 13.45 -14.69 -3.77
C GLN A 221 13.30 -13.22 -4.17
N GLU A 222 13.26 -12.90 -5.47
CA GLU A 222 13.04 -11.55 -5.97
C GLU A 222 11.72 -10.96 -5.48
N SER A 223 10.65 -11.76 -5.48
CA SER A 223 9.34 -11.33 -4.99
C SER A 223 9.37 -11.02 -3.49
N PHE A 224 10.06 -11.82 -2.68
CA PHE A 224 10.22 -11.53 -1.25
C PHE A 224 11.11 -10.33 -0.99
N GLU A 225 12.18 -10.13 -1.78
CA GLU A 225 13.03 -8.95 -1.69
C GLU A 225 12.24 -7.67 -2.00
N ASN A 226 11.37 -7.69 -3.03
CA ASN A 226 10.44 -6.60 -3.31
C ASN A 226 9.46 -6.37 -2.15
N ALA A 227 8.90 -7.42 -1.58
CA ALA A 227 8.01 -7.33 -0.42
C ALA A 227 8.71 -6.68 0.79
N VAL A 228 9.91 -7.15 1.14
CA VAL A 228 10.72 -6.63 2.25
C VAL A 228 11.10 -5.18 1.98
N GLY A 229 11.60 -4.87 0.78
CA GLY A 229 11.95 -3.51 0.40
C GLY A 229 10.80 -2.52 0.54
N LEU A 230 9.58 -2.93 0.21
CA LEU A 230 8.38 -2.11 0.35
C LEU A 230 7.89 -2.02 1.81
N LEU A 231 8.04 -3.07 2.60
CA LEU A 231 7.64 -3.08 4.01
C LEU A 231 8.64 -2.35 4.90
N GLU A 232 9.93 -2.47 4.61
CA GLU A 232 11.02 -1.82 5.35
C GLU A 232 11.40 -0.46 4.79
N GLY A 233 10.90 -0.11 3.60
CA GLY A 233 11.14 1.17 2.94
C GLY A 233 12.53 1.31 2.34
N SER A 234 13.20 0.20 2.03
CA SER A 234 14.44 0.21 1.24
C SER A 234 14.09 0.26 -0.25
N PRO A 235 14.68 1.14 -1.06
CA PRO A 235 14.53 1.05 -2.50
C PRO A 235 15.23 -0.23 -2.96
N SER A 236 14.50 -1.15 -3.61
CA SER A 236 15.09 -2.20 -4.39
C SER A 236 16.12 -1.58 -5.33
N GLN A 237 17.37 -2.03 -5.26
CA GLN A 237 18.40 -1.63 -6.22
C GLN A 237 17.92 -2.11 -7.60
N GLN A 238 17.38 -1.21 -8.40
CA GLN A 238 17.32 -1.40 -9.83
C GLN A 238 18.77 -1.28 -10.33
N THR A 239 19.45 -2.40 -10.41
CA THR A 239 20.64 -2.54 -11.24
C THR A 239 20.18 -2.40 -12.68
N GLY A 240 20.68 -1.33 -13.34
CA GLY A 240 20.46 -0.97 -14.72
C GLY A 240 21.04 -1.95 -15.74
#